data_e72bd9dc7643d31e5feabef2aeb80648
#
_entry.id   e72bd9dc7643d31e5feabef2aeb80648
#
_cell.length_a   1.000
_cell.length_b   1.000
_cell.length_c   1.000
_cell.angle_alpha   90.00
_cell.angle_beta   90.00
_cell.angle_gamma   90.00
#
_symmetry.space_group_name_H-M   'P 1'
#
loop_
_entity.id
_entity.type
_entity.pdbx_description
1 polymer ?
#
loop_
_entity_poly.entity_id
_entity_poly.type
_entity_poly.pdbx_seq_one_letter_code
_entity_poly.pdbx_strand_id
1 'polypeptide(L)'
;MTITNPGLSSTVPAGVKRTSRHGRITAVSMMKDEGPFVLEWIAHHLAVGFTDIVVYTNDCSDGTDDMLIRLEELGLAHHRRNVIPEGLRPQPSALNHAQAEPLVGESDWVLVFDADEFLCIRYGDGTLDTLLDAVKAQDANGIVITWRIFGSGGVQDWSRDPVTEQYLMAAPPDWNKGWGVKTLFQFDPEHWKLGIHRPKMKAKWLETDYPDSVRWLNGSGRPMEDYFKFRGWRSITRTVGYDWLQMNHYAVKSIDSYAIRKFRGNVNFKKDKYNADYWSLQDRNEVRDDTMLRYSAVRKRIFDDLLTDPVLNRLHFAALERAEARLAEFKGSQAYAELVAGLKAASQVPITEVVAKPPQARDPEKIAALMSRVERVSGEKQRTERKERLAEAPPARPVLLLANPSDRDAVAMAWHENHGIRLPADPRFFTATGLDQIVAGKFERSLARSLP
;
A
#
# COMPACT_ATOMS: atom_id res chain seq x y z
N MET A 1 -43.27 -23.49 17.77
CA MET A 1 -42.40 -24.63 17.60
C MET A 1 -41.05 -24.15 17.09
N THR A 2 -40.10 -24.02 17.98
CA THR A 2 -38.75 -23.56 17.67
C THR A 2 -38.00 -24.79 17.12
N ILE A 3 -37.65 -24.75 15.84
CA ILE A 3 -36.82 -25.80 15.23
C ILE A 3 -35.39 -25.55 15.66
N THR A 4 -34.94 -26.27 16.68
CA THR A 4 -33.52 -26.35 17.04
C THR A 4 -32.83 -27.23 16.01
N ASN A 5 -31.99 -26.64 15.18
CA ASN A 5 -31.13 -27.35 14.25
C ASN A 5 -30.02 -28.08 15.07
N PRO A 6 -29.84 -29.41 14.94
CA PRO A 6 -28.81 -30.11 15.68
C PRO A 6 -27.43 -29.81 15.07
N GLY A 7 -26.60 -29.14 15.85
CA GLY A 7 -25.15 -29.29 15.88
C GLY A 7 -24.39 -29.40 14.55
N LEU A 8 -24.26 -28.31 13.79
CA LEU A 8 -23.11 -28.15 12.90
C LEU A 8 -21.90 -27.76 13.77
N SER A 9 -21.01 -28.70 14.00
CA SER A 9 -19.73 -28.47 14.63
C SER A 9 -18.99 -27.36 13.83
N SER A 10 -18.83 -26.18 14.41
CA SER A 10 -18.02 -25.10 13.85
C SER A 10 -16.53 -25.43 14.03
N THR A 11 -16.04 -26.43 13.32
CA THR A 11 -14.61 -26.69 13.29
C THR A 11 -14.00 -25.71 12.31
N VAL A 12 -13.28 -24.72 12.85
CA VAL A 12 -12.36 -23.88 12.06
C VAL A 12 -11.39 -24.82 11.35
N PRO A 13 -11.16 -24.68 10.03
CA PRO A 13 -10.25 -25.54 9.29
C PRO A 13 -8.91 -25.64 10.00
N ALA A 14 -8.42 -26.87 10.20
CA ALA A 14 -7.18 -27.12 10.90
C ALA A 14 -6.00 -26.43 10.16
N GLY A 15 -5.23 -25.60 10.87
CA GLY A 15 -4.05 -24.93 10.33
C GLY A 15 -4.26 -23.52 9.80
N VAL A 16 -5.48 -22.96 9.85
CA VAL A 16 -5.69 -21.54 9.57
C VAL A 16 -5.24 -20.71 10.76
N LYS A 17 -4.19 -19.87 10.59
CA LYS A 17 -3.72 -18.95 11.61
C LYS A 17 -4.65 -17.75 11.69
N ARG A 18 -5.24 -17.54 12.87
CA ARG A 18 -6.18 -16.45 13.11
C ARG A 18 -5.72 -15.46 14.18
N THR A 19 -4.49 -15.62 14.64
CA THR A 19 -3.86 -14.74 15.62
C THR A 19 -2.54 -14.24 15.09
N SER A 20 -2.21 -13.02 15.40
CA SER A 20 -0.92 -12.40 15.10
C SER A 20 -0.32 -11.82 16.38
N ARG A 21 1.01 -11.85 16.48
CA ARG A 21 1.73 -11.16 17.57
C ARG A 21 1.68 -9.63 17.43
N HIS A 22 1.14 -9.13 16.31
CA HIS A 22 0.92 -7.71 16.04
C HIS A 22 -0.52 -7.26 16.26
N GLY A 23 -1.34 -8.09 16.95
CA GLY A 23 -2.74 -7.82 17.20
C GLY A 23 -3.63 -8.16 16.01
N ARG A 24 -4.71 -7.39 15.84
CA ARG A 24 -5.68 -7.60 14.77
C ARG A 24 -5.20 -6.98 13.47
N ILE A 25 -5.05 -7.81 12.43
CA ILE A 25 -4.66 -7.39 11.08
C ILE A 25 -5.84 -7.63 10.16
N THR A 26 -6.51 -6.56 9.73
CA THR A 26 -7.76 -6.64 8.99
C THR A 26 -7.58 -6.30 7.51
N ALA A 27 -8.00 -7.22 6.64
CA ALA A 27 -8.24 -6.98 5.23
C ALA A 27 -9.64 -6.41 5.03
N VAL A 28 -9.78 -5.32 4.27
CA VAL A 28 -11.06 -4.74 3.89
C VAL A 28 -11.19 -4.75 2.37
N SER A 29 -12.22 -5.40 1.84
CA SER A 29 -12.46 -5.50 0.40
C SER A 29 -13.92 -5.21 0.02
N MET A 30 -14.12 -4.90 -1.27
CA MET A 30 -15.44 -4.70 -1.87
C MET A 30 -15.55 -5.59 -3.10
N MET A 31 -16.60 -6.41 -3.14
CA MET A 31 -16.78 -7.42 -4.19
C MET A 31 -18.17 -7.35 -4.81
N LYS A 32 -18.25 -7.66 -6.10
CA LYS A 32 -19.48 -7.90 -6.83
C LYS A 32 -19.24 -8.99 -7.86
N ASP A 33 -20.01 -10.06 -7.80
CA ASP A 33 -19.93 -11.19 -8.74
C ASP A 33 -18.49 -11.72 -8.92
N GLU A 34 -17.82 -12.07 -7.82
CA GLU A 34 -16.50 -12.70 -7.77
C GLU A 34 -16.58 -14.18 -7.35
N GLY A 35 -17.75 -14.81 -7.51
CA GLY A 35 -18.04 -16.17 -7.04
C GLY A 35 -17.00 -17.23 -7.43
N PRO A 36 -16.53 -17.28 -8.69
CA PRO A 36 -15.48 -18.22 -9.08
C PRO A 36 -14.13 -18.04 -8.38
N PHE A 37 -13.85 -16.85 -7.84
CA PHE A 37 -12.52 -16.46 -7.34
C PHE A 37 -12.48 -16.23 -5.84
N VAL A 38 -13.63 -16.00 -5.17
CA VAL A 38 -13.69 -15.54 -3.78
C VAL A 38 -13.04 -16.50 -2.81
N LEU A 39 -13.21 -17.84 -2.97
CA LEU A 39 -12.62 -18.81 -2.05
C LEU A 39 -11.09 -18.89 -2.19
N GLU A 40 -10.54 -18.78 -3.41
CA GLU A 40 -9.09 -18.67 -3.60
C GLU A 40 -8.54 -17.42 -2.92
N TRP A 41 -9.22 -16.27 -3.11
CA TRP A 41 -8.81 -15.00 -2.53
C TRP A 41 -8.82 -15.05 -1.00
N ILE A 42 -9.87 -15.61 -0.38
CA ILE A 42 -9.96 -15.81 1.07
C ILE A 42 -8.85 -16.76 1.55
N ALA A 43 -8.69 -17.93 0.92
CA ALA A 43 -7.69 -18.91 1.30
C ALA A 43 -6.26 -18.32 1.24
N HIS A 44 -5.98 -17.52 0.21
CA HIS A 44 -4.69 -16.86 0.07
C HIS A 44 -4.42 -15.86 1.20
N HIS A 45 -5.38 -14.98 1.51
CA HIS A 45 -5.15 -13.95 2.51
C HIS A 45 -5.16 -14.49 3.94
N LEU A 46 -5.85 -15.61 4.20
CA LEU A 46 -5.66 -16.38 5.42
C LEU A 46 -4.25 -17.01 5.49
N ALA A 47 -3.73 -17.54 4.37
CA ALA A 47 -2.36 -18.08 4.29
C ALA A 47 -1.29 -17.02 4.53
N VAL A 48 -1.50 -15.79 4.05
CA VAL A 48 -0.60 -14.64 4.27
C VAL A 48 -0.60 -14.18 5.73
N GLY A 49 -1.70 -14.41 6.47
CA GLY A 49 -1.78 -14.16 7.91
C GLY A 49 -2.67 -13.00 8.34
N PHE A 50 -3.66 -12.60 7.53
CA PHE A 50 -4.73 -11.72 8.03
C PHE A 50 -5.52 -12.44 9.12
N THR A 51 -5.76 -11.75 10.23
CA THR A 51 -6.57 -12.29 11.34
C THR A 51 -8.05 -12.16 11.04
N ASP A 52 -8.43 -11.09 10.36
CA ASP A 52 -9.80 -10.75 10.01
C ASP A 52 -9.89 -10.29 8.54
N ILE A 53 -10.94 -10.73 7.87
CA ILE A 53 -11.24 -10.35 6.48
C ILE A 53 -12.67 -9.84 6.45
N VAL A 54 -12.86 -8.56 6.13
CA VAL A 54 -14.18 -7.93 6.01
C VAL A 54 -14.47 -7.63 4.54
N VAL A 55 -15.55 -8.20 4.02
CA VAL A 55 -15.94 -8.03 2.61
C VAL A 55 -17.31 -7.38 2.51
N TYR A 56 -17.35 -6.26 1.81
CA TYR A 56 -18.59 -5.55 1.47
C TYR A 56 -19.08 -5.98 0.09
N THR A 57 -20.33 -6.40 -0.02
CA THR A 57 -20.94 -6.77 -1.30
C THR A 57 -22.14 -5.90 -1.64
N ASN A 58 -22.40 -5.72 -2.93
CA ASN A 58 -23.63 -5.14 -3.44
C ASN A 58 -24.05 -5.84 -4.74
N ASP A 59 -25.34 -6.09 -4.87
CA ASP A 59 -25.99 -6.59 -6.10
C ASP A 59 -25.31 -7.82 -6.70
N CYS A 60 -24.90 -8.79 -5.87
CA CYS A 60 -24.34 -10.06 -6.34
C CYS A 60 -25.44 -10.95 -6.95
N SER A 61 -25.10 -11.63 -8.03
CA SER A 61 -25.99 -12.52 -8.77
C SER A 61 -25.40 -13.92 -9.01
N ASP A 62 -24.17 -14.14 -8.56
CA ASP A 62 -23.42 -15.37 -8.82
C ASP A 62 -23.20 -16.25 -7.58
N GLY A 63 -23.64 -15.81 -6.40
CA GLY A 63 -23.46 -16.52 -5.12
C GLY A 63 -22.22 -16.07 -4.33
N THR A 64 -21.58 -14.97 -4.73
CA THR A 64 -20.45 -14.37 -3.96
C THR A 64 -20.84 -14.05 -2.54
N ASP A 65 -21.98 -13.39 -2.35
CA ASP A 65 -22.51 -13.00 -1.03
C ASP A 65 -22.93 -14.23 -0.20
N ASP A 66 -23.56 -15.23 -0.81
CA ASP A 66 -23.93 -16.47 -0.12
C ASP A 66 -22.70 -17.21 0.45
N MET A 67 -21.61 -17.29 -0.33
CA MET A 67 -20.34 -17.87 0.15
C MET A 67 -19.72 -17.06 1.28
N LEU A 68 -19.76 -15.74 1.20
CA LEU A 68 -19.22 -14.86 2.24
C LEU A 68 -20.05 -14.91 3.53
N ILE A 69 -21.40 -15.02 3.43
CA ILE A 69 -22.27 -15.28 4.57
C ILE A 69 -21.90 -16.61 5.25
N ARG A 70 -21.70 -17.67 4.43
CA ARG A 70 -21.29 -18.96 5.00
C ARG A 70 -19.92 -18.90 5.66
N LEU A 71 -18.97 -18.19 5.08
CA LEU A 71 -17.65 -17.97 5.68
C LEU A 71 -17.75 -17.21 7.01
N GLU A 72 -18.67 -16.28 7.16
CA GLU A 72 -18.95 -15.58 8.43
C GLU A 72 -19.54 -16.53 9.47
N GLU A 73 -20.50 -17.37 9.09
CA GLU A 73 -21.05 -18.42 9.98
C GLU A 73 -19.97 -19.39 10.48
N LEU A 74 -18.97 -19.68 9.65
CA LEU A 74 -17.82 -20.50 10.01
C LEU A 74 -16.75 -19.69 10.77
N GLY A 75 -16.94 -18.39 10.90
CA GLY A 75 -16.03 -17.46 11.55
C GLY A 75 -14.70 -17.26 10.80
N LEU A 76 -14.66 -17.38 9.48
CA LEU A 76 -13.45 -17.28 8.64
C LEU A 76 -13.34 -15.94 7.93
N ALA A 77 -14.46 -15.25 7.73
CA ALA A 77 -14.50 -13.89 7.19
C ALA A 77 -15.72 -13.16 7.79
N HIS A 78 -15.87 -11.90 7.50
CA HIS A 78 -17.00 -11.08 7.90
C HIS A 78 -17.66 -10.49 6.66
N HIS A 79 -18.92 -10.81 6.44
CA HIS A 79 -19.69 -10.27 5.32
C HIS A 79 -20.50 -9.06 5.74
N ARG A 80 -20.52 -8.03 4.93
CA ARG A 80 -21.36 -6.85 5.12
C ARG A 80 -22.03 -6.47 3.81
N ARG A 81 -23.33 -6.25 3.86
CA ARG A 81 -24.05 -5.71 2.71
C ARG A 81 -23.77 -4.22 2.57
N ASN A 82 -23.26 -3.82 1.42
CA ASN A 82 -23.02 -2.43 1.09
C ASN A 82 -24.30 -1.76 0.62
N VAL A 83 -25.05 -1.18 1.55
CA VAL A 83 -26.23 -0.35 1.24
C VAL A 83 -25.73 0.99 0.71
N ILE A 84 -25.94 1.25 -0.57
CA ILE A 84 -25.39 2.41 -1.26
C ILE A 84 -26.38 3.58 -1.16
N PRO A 85 -26.03 4.69 -0.46
CA PRO A 85 -26.85 5.90 -0.45
C PRO A 85 -26.98 6.51 -1.85
N GLU A 86 -28.12 7.18 -2.09
CA GLU A 86 -28.35 7.89 -3.34
C GLU A 86 -27.20 8.87 -3.66
N GLY A 87 -26.76 8.89 -4.91
CA GLY A 87 -25.67 9.75 -5.39
C GLY A 87 -24.26 9.28 -5.00
N LEU A 88 -24.12 8.23 -4.18
CA LEU A 88 -22.82 7.69 -3.82
C LEU A 88 -22.46 6.50 -4.72
N ARG A 89 -21.16 6.32 -4.99
CA ARG A 89 -20.66 5.15 -5.71
C ARG A 89 -20.41 3.99 -4.74
N PRO A 90 -20.48 2.72 -5.20
CA PRO A 90 -20.31 1.54 -4.36
C PRO A 90 -19.03 1.54 -3.52
N GLN A 91 -17.88 1.84 -4.11
CA GLN A 91 -16.59 1.82 -3.41
C GLN A 91 -16.49 2.87 -2.29
N PRO A 92 -16.80 4.16 -2.51
CA PRO A 92 -16.90 5.14 -1.42
C PRO A 92 -17.93 4.78 -0.35
N SER A 93 -19.07 4.19 -0.73
CA SER A 93 -20.07 3.72 0.23
C SER A 93 -19.51 2.65 1.16
N ALA A 94 -18.91 1.60 0.60
CA ALA A 94 -18.29 0.53 1.37
C ALA A 94 -17.20 1.05 2.32
N LEU A 95 -16.36 2.00 1.86
CA LEU A 95 -15.35 2.62 2.72
C LEU A 95 -15.96 3.41 3.88
N ASN A 96 -17.10 4.09 3.66
CA ASN A 96 -17.78 4.78 4.74
C ASN A 96 -18.36 3.80 5.76
N HIS A 97 -18.94 2.67 5.31
CA HIS A 97 -19.39 1.60 6.20
C HIS A 97 -18.23 0.98 6.97
N ALA A 98 -17.11 0.66 6.27
CA ALA A 98 -15.91 0.11 6.91
C ALA A 98 -15.31 1.07 7.95
N GLN A 99 -15.36 2.38 7.71
CA GLN A 99 -14.90 3.39 8.67
C GLN A 99 -15.71 3.39 9.96
N ALA A 100 -16.99 2.99 9.89
CA ALA A 100 -17.91 2.92 11.02
C ALA A 100 -18.01 1.50 11.62
N GLU A 101 -17.40 0.50 11.01
CA GLU A 101 -17.44 -0.89 11.46
C GLU A 101 -16.57 -1.06 12.72
N PRO A 102 -17.14 -1.49 13.88
CA PRO A 102 -16.39 -1.65 15.12
C PRO A 102 -15.17 -2.55 14.98
N LEU A 103 -15.32 -3.70 14.29
CA LEU A 103 -14.23 -4.65 14.05
C LEU A 103 -13.04 -4.00 13.33
N VAL A 104 -13.32 -3.14 12.34
CA VAL A 104 -12.27 -2.39 11.63
C VAL A 104 -11.71 -1.28 12.52
N GLY A 105 -12.55 -0.62 13.31
CA GLY A 105 -12.14 0.43 14.26
C GLY A 105 -11.19 -0.06 15.35
N GLU A 106 -11.33 -1.33 15.74
CA GLU A 106 -10.50 -2.02 16.75
C GLU A 106 -9.28 -2.73 16.16
N SER A 107 -9.01 -2.57 14.86
CA SER A 107 -7.87 -3.22 14.21
C SER A 107 -6.58 -2.47 14.49
N ASP A 108 -5.51 -3.21 14.79
CA ASP A 108 -4.16 -2.64 14.92
C ASP A 108 -3.59 -2.27 13.53
N TRP A 109 -3.86 -3.11 12.52
CA TRP A 109 -3.40 -2.91 11.15
C TRP A 109 -4.54 -3.11 10.17
N VAL A 110 -4.62 -2.24 9.16
CA VAL A 110 -5.64 -2.32 8.11
C VAL A 110 -5.02 -2.22 6.73
N LEU A 111 -5.48 -3.05 5.80
CA LEU A 111 -5.23 -2.96 4.37
C LEU A 111 -6.55 -2.95 3.61
N VAL A 112 -6.76 -1.94 2.76
CA VAL A 112 -7.92 -1.86 1.85
C VAL A 112 -7.47 -2.21 0.45
N PHE A 113 -8.05 -3.23 -0.17
CA PHE A 113 -7.67 -3.68 -1.52
C PHE A 113 -8.79 -4.43 -2.24
N ASP A 114 -8.61 -4.66 -3.55
CA ASP A 114 -9.67 -5.13 -4.44
C ASP A 114 -9.63 -6.67 -4.59
N ALA A 115 -10.73 -7.27 -5.08
CA ALA A 115 -10.87 -8.72 -5.26
C ALA A 115 -9.91 -9.34 -6.32
N ASP A 116 -9.35 -8.53 -7.18
CA ASP A 116 -8.36 -8.94 -8.19
C ASP A 116 -6.91 -8.66 -7.76
N GLU A 117 -6.70 -8.35 -6.47
CA GLU A 117 -5.41 -8.07 -5.87
C GLU A 117 -5.04 -9.14 -4.85
N PHE A 118 -3.80 -9.62 -4.93
CA PHE A 118 -3.27 -10.65 -4.05
C PHE A 118 -1.95 -10.19 -3.45
N LEU A 119 -1.88 -10.14 -2.12
CA LEU A 119 -0.67 -9.71 -1.41
C LEU A 119 0.42 -10.79 -1.54
N CYS A 120 1.59 -10.42 -2.04
CA CYS A 120 2.74 -11.29 -2.16
C CYS A 120 3.90 -10.76 -1.32
N ILE A 121 4.19 -11.41 -0.20
CA ILE A 121 5.30 -11.07 0.69
C ILE A 121 6.50 -11.94 0.30
N ARG A 122 7.61 -11.30 -0.06
CA ARG A 122 8.89 -11.94 -0.38
C ARG A 122 9.77 -12.08 0.86
N TYR A 123 9.60 -11.17 1.82
CA TYR A 123 10.38 -11.10 3.04
C TYR A 123 10.11 -12.30 3.95
N GLY A 124 11.15 -12.83 4.55
CA GLY A 124 11.08 -13.88 5.55
C GLY A 124 10.31 -15.13 5.08
N ASP A 125 9.44 -15.62 5.92
CA ASP A 125 8.58 -16.78 5.65
C ASP A 125 7.37 -16.47 4.75
N GLY A 126 7.19 -15.21 4.36
CA GLY A 126 6.06 -14.78 3.53
C GLY A 126 4.80 -14.46 4.31
N THR A 127 4.87 -14.32 5.62
CA THR A 127 3.72 -13.97 6.46
C THR A 127 3.75 -12.51 6.90
N LEU A 128 2.56 -11.98 7.22
CA LEU A 128 2.39 -10.64 7.79
C LEU A 128 3.15 -10.48 9.10
N ASP A 129 3.21 -11.51 9.94
CA ASP A 129 3.93 -11.43 11.20
C ASP A 129 5.41 -11.11 11.01
N THR A 130 6.09 -11.86 10.14
CA THR A 130 7.52 -11.65 9.87
C THR A 130 7.77 -10.31 9.16
N LEU A 131 6.86 -9.91 8.26
CA LEU A 131 6.94 -8.60 7.62
C LEU A 131 6.79 -7.47 8.62
N LEU A 132 5.79 -7.55 9.52
CA LEU A 132 5.51 -6.49 10.50
C LEU A 132 6.58 -6.41 11.59
N ASP A 133 7.27 -7.51 11.91
CA ASP A 133 8.49 -7.43 12.74
C ASP A 133 9.53 -6.52 12.10
N ALA A 134 9.79 -6.72 10.80
CA ALA A 134 10.77 -5.92 10.07
C ALA A 134 10.34 -4.44 9.91
N VAL A 135 9.04 -4.19 9.72
CA VAL A 135 8.48 -2.83 9.66
C VAL A 135 8.66 -2.12 10.99
N LYS A 136 8.28 -2.77 12.11
CA LYS A 136 8.42 -2.20 13.46
C LYS A 136 9.87 -2.03 13.88
N ALA A 137 10.77 -2.92 13.45
CA ALA A 137 12.21 -2.81 13.72
C ALA A 137 12.84 -1.53 13.11
N GLN A 138 12.19 -0.93 12.12
CA GLN A 138 12.56 0.37 11.55
C GLN A 138 11.73 1.54 12.14
N ASP A 139 11.04 1.31 13.26
CA ASP A 139 10.17 2.30 13.91
C ASP A 139 9.12 2.86 12.93
N ALA A 140 8.64 2.01 12.01
CA ALA A 140 7.64 2.36 11.02
C ALA A 140 6.25 1.81 11.39
N ASN A 141 5.22 2.56 11.01
CA ASN A 141 3.81 2.27 11.28
C ASN A 141 2.97 2.08 10.02
N GLY A 142 3.62 1.82 8.89
CA GLY A 142 2.97 1.48 7.64
C GLY A 142 3.93 1.08 6.54
N ILE A 143 3.40 0.40 5.54
CA ILE A 143 4.14 0.00 4.34
C ILE A 143 3.28 0.21 3.10
N VAL A 144 3.85 0.89 2.11
CA VAL A 144 3.21 1.21 0.84
C VAL A 144 3.57 0.15 -0.18
N ILE A 145 2.57 -0.57 -0.65
CA ILE A 145 2.70 -1.77 -1.47
C ILE A 145 2.42 -1.39 -2.91
N THR A 146 3.42 -1.44 -3.77
CA THR A 146 3.25 -1.14 -5.19
C THR A 146 2.63 -2.31 -5.93
N TRP A 147 1.70 -2.03 -6.85
CA TRP A 147 1.15 -3.04 -7.76
C TRP A 147 2.23 -3.65 -8.64
N ARG A 148 2.10 -4.93 -8.85
CA ARG A 148 2.73 -5.69 -9.91
C ARG A 148 1.62 -6.12 -10.86
N ILE A 149 1.59 -5.57 -12.06
CA ILE A 149 0.54 -5.87 -13.03
C ILE A 149 0.84 -7.22 -13.67
N PHE A 150 -0.10 -8.15 -13.56
CA PHE A 150 -0.05 -9.48 -14.18
C PHE A 150 -0.99 -9.53 -15.37
N GLY A 151 -0.47 -9.98 -16.50
CA GLY A 151 -1.22 -10.16 -17.74
C GLY A 151 -1.83 -11.54 -17.87
N SER A 152 -2.41 -11.80 -19.02
CA SER A 152 -3.04 -13.07 -19.36
C SER A 152 -2.06 -14.21 -19.64
N GLY A 153 -0.78 -13.89 -19.89
CA GLY A 153 0.19 -14.88 -20.39
C GLY A 153 -0.17 -15.45 -21.76
N GLY A 154 -1.07 -14.79 -22.50
CA GLY A 154 -1.61 -15.27 -23.77
C GLY A 154 -2.75 -16.29 -23.62
N VAL A 155 -3.22 -16.55 -22.39
CA VAL A 155 -4.32 -17.49 -22.13
C VAL A 155 -5.64 -16.92 -22.63
N GLN A 156 -6.30 -17.63 -23.52
CA GLN A 156 -7.62 -17.27 -24.02
C GLN A 156 -8.73 -17.91 -23.21
N ASP A 157 -8.63 -19.21 -22.98
CA ASP A 157 -9.72 -20.00 -22.46
C ASP A 157 -9.86 -19.89 -20.93
N TRP A 158 -11.09 -20.05 -20.47
CA TRP A 158 -11.42 -20.19 -19.06
C TRP A 158 -10.85 -21.50 -18.49
N SER A 159 -10.34 -21.45 -17.28
CA SER A 159 -9.98 -22.60 -16.46
C SER A 159 -10.45 -22.41 -15.03
N ARG A 160 -10.73 -23.52 -14.33
CA ARG A 160 -11.04 -23.56 -12.90
C ARG A 160 -9.79 -23.52 -12.02
N ASP A 161 -8.61 -23.52 -12.62
CA ASP A 161 -7.35 -23.49 -11.87
C ASP A 161 -7.19 -22.17 -11.12
N PRO A 162 -6.40 -22.15 -10.03
CA PRO A 162 -6.16 -20.92 -9.26
C PRO A 162 -5.57 -19.80 -10.12
N VAL A 163 -6.10 -18.58 -9.96
CA VAL A 163 -5.61 -17.37 -10.65
C VAL A 163 -4.12 -17.18 -10.44
N THR A 164 -3.66 -17.40 -9.21
CA THR A 164 -2.27 -17.18 -8.79
C THR A 164 -1.29 -18.24 -9.32
N GLU A 165 -1.79 -19.30 -9.94
CA GLU A 165 -1.00 -20.37 -10.59
C GLU A 165 -1.06 -20.29 -12.11
N GLN A 166 -2.17 -19.80 -12.66
CA GLN A 166 -2.34 -19.64 -14.09
C GLN A 166 -1.57 -18.47 -14.68
N TYR A 167 -1.59 -17.31 -13.99
CA TYR A 167 -1.09 -16.04 -14.53
C TYR A 167 0.24 -15.68 -13.88
N LEU A 168 1.35 -16.05 -14.54
CA LEU A 168 2.71 -15.88 -14.02
C LEU A 168 3.54 -14.87 -14.82
N MET A 169 2.90 -14.19 -15.79
CA MET A 169 3.57 -13.16 -16.60
C MET A 169 3.15 -11.78 -16.11
N ALA A 170 4.11 -10.88 -15.99
CA ALA A 170 3.91 -9.56 -15.39
C ALA A 170 4.60 -8.45 -16.18
N ALA A 171 4.22 -7.20 -15.90
CA ALA A 171 4.94 -6.02 -16.35
C ALA A 171 6.38 -6.02 -15.81
N PRO A 172 7.37 -5.38 -16.46
CA PRO A 172 8.68 -5.12 -15.87
C PRO A 172 8.57 -4.30 -14.56
N PRO A 173 9.48 -4.49 -13.59
CA PRO A 173 9.44 -3.76 -12.31
C PRO A 173 9.53 -2.23 -12.49
N ASP A 174 10.21 -1.79 -13.50
CA ASP A 174 10.46 -0.38 -13.85
C ASP A 174 9.36 0.26 -14.72
N TRP A 175 8.32 -0.51 -15.08
CA TRP A 175 7.21 0.01 -15.88
C TRP A 175 6.28 0.89 -15.05
N ASN A 176 6.52 2.18 -15.08
CA ASN A 176 5.89 3.16 -14.19
C ASN A 176 4.37 3.33 -14.38
N LYS A 177 3.79 2.95 -15.53
CA LYS A 177 2.33 3.07 -15.75
C LYS A 177 1.52 2.13 -14.85
N GLY A 178 2.13 1.06 -14.33
CA GLY A 178 1.53 0.09 -13.41
C GLY A 178 1.74 0.36 -11.92
N TRP A 179 2.40 1.43 -11.51
CA TRP A 179 2.80 1.67 -10.11
C TRP A 179 1.71 2.24 -9.19
N GLY A 180 0.47 1.83 -9.35
CA GLY A 180 -0.55 2.07 -8.33
C GLY A 180 -0.15 1.42 -7.00
N VAL A 181 -0.73 1.88 -5.89
CA VAL A 181 -0.35 1.37 -4.57
C VAL A 181 -1.55 1.00 -3.72
N LYS A 182 -1.30 0.16 -2.72
CA LYS A 182 -2.12 -0.07 -1.53
C LYS A 182 -1.27 0.19 -0.29
N THR A 183 -1.87 0.48 0.84
CA THR A 183 -1.12 0.80 2.07
C THR A 183 -1.62 -0.04 3.22
N LEU A 184 -0.75 -0.86 3.79
CA LEU A 184 -0.95 -1.53 5.08
C LEU A 184 -0.39 -0.59 6.16
N PHE A 185 -1.20 -0.23 7.14
CA PHE A 185 -0.83 0.78 8.12
C PHE A 185 -1.48 0.53 9.48
N GLN A 186 -0.86 1.02 10.54
CA GLN A 186 -1.47 1.07 11.86
C GLN A 186 -2.69 2.00 11.80
N PHE A 187 -3.84 1.45 12.15
CA PHE A 187 -5.10 2.15 12.03
C PHE A 187 -5.58 2.69 13.37
N ASP A 188 -5.86 3.97 13.38
CA ASP A 188 -6.58 4.65 14.44
C ASP A 188 -7.68 5.49 13.79
N PRO A 189 -8.97 5.16 14.04
CA PRO A 189 -10.09 5.89 13.45
C PRO A 189 -10.14 7.35 13.90
N GLU A 190 -9.47 7.75 14.97
CA GLU A 190 -9.36 9.14 15.39
C GLU A 190 -8.48 9.97 14.44
N HIS A 191 -7.42 9.39 13.89
CA HIS A 191 -6.44 10.05 13.03
C HIS A 191 -6.73 9.87 11.56
N TRP A 192 -7.27 8.69 11.17
CA TRP A 192 -7.35 8.28 9.79
C TRP A 192 -8.77 8.09 9.28
N LYS A 193 -8.97 8.43 8.02
CA LYS A 193 -10.10 8.00 7.20
C LYS A 193 -9.60 6.98 6.17
N LEU A 194 -10.31 5.85 6.05
CA LEU A 194 -9.99 4.81 5.07
C LEU A 194 -10.03 5.35 3.63
N GLY A 195 -9.18 4.82 2.79
CA GLY A 195 -9.10 5.15 1.38
C GLY A 195 -8.66 3.96 0.54
N ILE A 196 -9.01 3.95 -0.75
CA ILE A 196 -8.80 2.83 -1.67
C ILE A 196 -7.31 2.49 -1.85
N HIS A 197 -6.46 3.50 -1.92
CA HIS A 197 -5.02 3.33 -2.19
C HIS A 197 -4.15 3.63 -0.96
N ARG A 198 -4.55 4.62 -0.21
CA ARG A 198 -3.93 5.01 1.05
C ARG A 198 -4.97 5.63 1.98
N PRO A 199 -4.76 5.59 3.30
CA PRO A 199 -5.60 6.33 4.22
C PRO A 199 -5.45 7.85 4.00
N LYS A 200 -6.42 8.59 4.49
CA LYS A 200 -6.41 10.05 4.49
C LYS A 200 -6.35 10.53 5.94
N MET A 201 -5.32 11.29 6.25
CA MET A 201 -5.23 11.95 7.55
C MET A 201 -6.38 12.93 7.72
N LYS A 202 -7.05 12.93 8.87
CA LYS A 202 -8.14 13.86 9.17
C LYS A 202 -7.62 15.27 9.32
N ALA A 203 -8.36 16.26 8.82
CA ALA A 203 -7.91 17.66 8.71
C ALA A 203 -7.41 18.25 10.02
N LYS A 204 -8.03 17.89 11.15
CA LYS A 204 -7.67 18.40 12.48
C LYS A 204 -6.25 18.01 12.93
N TRP A 205 -5.66 16.97 12.33
CA TRP A 205 -4.32 16.49 12.67
C TRP A 205 -3.21 17.00 11.74
N LEU A 206 -3.58 17.63 10.60
CA LEU A 206 -2.60 18.08 9.60
C LEU A 206 -1.65 19.17 10.11
N GLU A 207 -2.07 19.95 11.11
CA GLU A 207 -1.33 21.08 11.69
C GLU A 207 -0.84 20.82 13.12
N THR A 208 -0.77 19.53 13.50
CA THR A 208 -0.23 19.08 14.79
C THR A 208 1.11 18.37 14.58
N ASP A 209 1.69 17.83 15.64
CA ASP A 209 2.90 16.96 15.58
C ASP A 209 2.59 15.54 15.09
N TYR A 210 1.32 15.17 14.91
CA TYR A 210 0.93 13.83 14.51
C TYR A 210 1.55 13.39 13.16
N PRO A 211 1.63 14.23 12.10
CA PRO A 211 2.29 13.84 10.84
C PRO A 211 3.73 13.37 11.01
N ASP A 212 4.45 13.82 12.01
CA ASP A 212 5.84 13.43 12.26
C ASP A 212 5.95 12.03 12.88
N SER A 213 4.89 11.56 13.54
CA SER A 213 4.82 10.19 14.06
C SER A 213 4.53 9.17 12.94
N VAL A 214 4.09 9.61 11.75
CA VAL A 214 3.78 8.73 10.63
C VAL A 214 5.05 8.41 9.86
N ARG A 215 5.49 7.16 9.94
CA ARG A 215 6.69 6.65 9.26
C ARG A 215 6.30 5.45 8.42
N TRP A 216 6.25 5.65 7.11
CA TRP A 216 5.91 4.60 6.16
C TRP A 216 7.12 4.17 5.36
N LEU A 217 7.18 2.87 5.08
CA LEU A 217 8.15 2.25 4.19
C LEU A 217 7.54 1.98 2.83
N ASN A 218 8.39 1.78 1.82
CA ASN A 218 7.97 1.24 0.53
C ASN A 218 8.09 -0.30 0.51
N GLY A 219 7.70 -0.93 -0.60
CA GLY A 219 7.76 -2.37 -0.77
C GLY A 219 9.16 -3.00 -0.75
N SER A 220 10.20 -2.21 -0.57
CA SER A 220 11.60 -2.67 -0.35
C SER A 220 12.12 -2.34 1.05
N GLY A 221 11.25 -1.93 1.98
CA GLY A 221 11.65 -1.57 3.34
C GLY A 221 12.41 -0.25 3.45
N ARG A 222 12.38 0.62 2.44
CA ARG A 222 13.00 1.96 2.45
C ARG A 222 11.96 3.01 2.84
N PRO A 223 12.35 4.09 3.55
CA PRO A 223 11.44 5.16 3.90
C PRO A 223 10.71 5.75 2.67
N MET A 224 9.40 5.97 2.81
CA MET A 224 8.60 6.73 1.85
C MET A 224 8.88 8.22 1.98
N GLU A 225 8.67 8.95 0.88
CA GLU A 225 8.72 10.41 0.92
C GLU A 225 7.54 10.98 1.71
N ASP A 226 7.79 12.02 2.50
CA ASP A 226 6.83 12.63 3.42
C ASP A 226 5.54 13.11 2.75
N TYR A 227 5.62 13.60 1.52
CA TYR A 227 4.42 14.04 0.80
C TYR A 227 3.36 12.94 0.67
N PHE A 228 3.77 11.66 0.70
CA PHE A 228 2.86 10.53 0.51
C PHE A 228 1.87 10.36 1.66
N LYS A 229 2.20 10.85 2.86
CA LYS A 229 1.27 10.91 4.01
C LYS A 229 0.02 11.73 3.68
N PHE A 230 0.14 12.72 2.80
CA PHE A 230 -0.90 13.69 2.49
C PHE A 230 -1.58 13.45 1.16
N ARG A 231 -0.84 12.99 0.14
CA ARG A 231 -1.35 12.80 -1.22
C ARG A 231 -0.64 11.67 -1.96
N GLY A 232 -1.18 11.34 -3.12
CA GLY A 232 -0.62 10.30 -4.00
C GLY A 232 -1.40 8.99 -3.91
N TRP A 233 -1.32 8.22 -4.96
CA TRP A 233 -1.89 6.88 -5.09
C TRP A 233 -1.01 5.98 -5.98
N ARG A 234 0.16 6.49 -6.35
CA ARG A 234 1.14 5.80 -7.19
C ARG A 234 2.54 6.03 -6.64
N SER A 235 3.37 5.02 -6.77
CA SER A 235 4.81 5.15 -6.58
C SER A 235 5.45 5.96 -7.71
N ILE A 236 6.61 6.49 -7.42
CA ILE A 236 7.53 7.12 -8.37
C ILE A 236 8.87 6.38 -8.33
N THR A 237 9.80 6.68 -9.22
CA THR A 237 11.11 6.01 -9.32
C THR A 237 11.86 5.93 -7.97
N ARG A 238 11.72 6.95 -7.11
CA ARG A 238 12.38 6.96 -5.78
C ARG A 238 11.64 6.16 -4.72
N THR A 239 10.34 5.88 -4.91
CA THR A 239 9.49 5.23 -3.90
C THR A 239 9.03 3.83 -4.30
N VAL A 240 9.19 3.43 -5.56
CA VAL A 240 8.88 2.05 -5.99
C VAL A 240 9.81 1.06 -5.30
N GLY A 241 9.27 -0.08 -4.92
CA GLY A 241 10.04 -1.16 -4.33
C GLY A 241 9.25 -2.47 -4.29
N TYR A 242 9.97 -3.60 -4.46
CA TYR A 242 9.39 -4.94 -4.54
C TYR A 242 10.18 -5.99 -3.75
N ASP A 243 11.26 -5.59 -3.04
CA ASP A 243 12.17 -6.55 -2.41
C ASP A 243 11.51 -7.29 -1.24
N TRP A 244 10.65 -6.61 -0.47
CA TRP A 244 9.94 -7.19 0.67
C TRP A 244 8.56 -7.71 0.31
N LEU A 245 7.80 -6.95 -0.50
CA LEU A 245 6.46 -7.34 -0.92
C LEU A 245 6.00 -6.57 -2.14
N GLN A 246 4.97 -7.11 -2.76
CA GLN A 246 4.23 -6.51 -3.87
C GLN A 246 2.74 -6.85 -3.77
N MET A 247 1.90 -6.06 -4.45
CA MET A 247 0.50 -6.38 -4.66
C MET A 247 0.32 -6.91 -6.08
N ASN A 248 0.15 -8.20 -6.25
CA ASN A 248 -0.13 -8.80 -7.55
C ASN A 248 -1.54 -8.39 -7.99
N HIS A 249 -1.65 -7.75 -9.13
CA HIS A 249 -2.90 -7.24 -9.66
C HIS A 249 -3.28 -7.99 -10.94
N TYR A 250 -4.26 -8.91 -10.81
CA TYR A 250 -4.76 -9.78 -11.85
C TYR A 250 -6.02 -9.19 -12.51
N ALA A 251 -5.89 -7.99 -13.07
CA ALA A 251 -7.02 -7.22 -13.59
C ALA A 251 -7.70 -7.83 -14.82
N VAL A 252 -6.99 -8.61 -15.61
CA VAL A 252 -7.49 -9.14 -16.89
C VAL A 252 -7.74 -10.65 -16.85
N LYS A 253 -6.81 -11.44 -16.31
CA LYS A 253 -6.84 -12.92 -16.37
C LYS A 253 -6.88 -13.43 -17.83
N SER A 254 -7.63 -14.47 -18.15
CA SER A 254 -7.85 -14.92 -19.53
C SER A 254 -8.82 -14.01 -20.30
N ILE A 255 -8.84 -14.12 -21.64
CA ILE A 255 -9.84 -13.44 -22.49
C ILE A 255 -11.25 -13.81 -22.06
N ASP A 256 -11.51 -15.08 -21.80
CA ASP A 256 -12.81 -15.56 -21.32
C ASP A 256 -13.20 -14.96 -19.97
N SER A 257 -12.27 -14.92 -19.03
CA SER A 257 -12.48 -14.27 -17.71
C SER A 257 -12.79 -12.79 -17.88
N TYR A 258 -12.11 -12.12 -18.79
CA TYR A 258 -12.37 -10.71 -19.11
C TYR A 258 -13.74 -10.51 -19.75
N ALA A 259 -14.15 -11.45 -20.61
CA ALA A 259 -15.47 -11.45 -21.22
C ALA A 259 -16.57 -11.54 -20.15
N ILE A 260 -16.48 -12.50 -19.22
CA ILE A 260 -17.40 -12.63 -18.08
C ILE A 260 -17.46 -11.30 -17.31
N ARG A 261 -16.30 -10.69 -17.02
CA ARG A 261 -16.22 -9.41 -16.31
C ARG A 261 -16.86 -8.25 -17.08
N LYS A 262 -16.69 -8.22 -18.39
CA LYS A 262 -17.30 -7.21 -19.27
C LYS A 262 -18.82 -7.29 -19.25
N PHE A 263 -19.37 -8.49 -19.33
CA PHE A 263 -20.83 -8.71 -19.33
C PHE A 263 -21.50 -8.36 -18.02
N ARG A 264 -20.90 -8.72 -16.88
CA ARG A 264 -21.46 -8.34 -15.57
C ARG A 264 -21.44 -6.83 -15.32
N GLY A 265 -20.62 -6.09 -16.08
CA GLY A 265 -20.42 -4.66 -15.90
C GLY A 265 -19.45 -4.29 -14.78
N ASN A 266 -19.23 -2.99 -14.62
CA ASN A 266 -18.31 -2.45 -13.63
C ASN A 266 -19.00 -2.17 -12.30
N VAL A 267 -18.37 -2.55 -11.18
CA VAL A 267 -18.86 -2.33 -9.81
C VAL A 267 -19.23 -0.87 -9.53
N ASN A 268 -18.53 0.09 -10.13
CA ASN A 268 -18.76 1.53 -9.97
C ASN A 268 -19.64 2.14 -11.08
N PHE A 269 -20.40 1.34 -11.82
CA PHE A 269 -21.29 1.76 -12.92
C PHE A 269 -20.61 2.59 -14.02
N LYS A 270 -19.29 2.43 -14.20
CA LYS A 270 -18.58 3.06 -15.32
C LYS A 270 -18.90 2.32 -16.61
N LYS A 271 -19.58 2.99 -17.53
CA LYS A 271 -19.80 2.48 -18.88
C LYS A 271 -18.44 2.36 -19.59
N ASP A 272 -18.28 1.30 -20.39
CA ASP A 272 -17.12 1.06 -21.27
C ASP A 272 -15.74 1.04 -20.58
N LYS A 273 -15.67 0.76 -19.27
CA LYS A 273 -14.37 0.59 -18.59
C LYS A 273 -13.57 -0.58 -19.19
N TYR A 274 -14.25 -1.69 -19.51
CA TYR A 274 -13.61 -2.91 -20.00
C TYR A 274 -13.54 -2.91 -21.52
N ASN A 275 -12.57 -2.19 -22.05
CA ASN A 275 -12.29 -2.02 -23.47
C ASN A 275 -10.84 -2.43 -23.80
N ALA A 276 -10.44 -2.32 -25.08
CA ALA A 276 -9.11 -2.66 -25.57
C ALA A 276 -8.00 -1.81 -24.92
N ASP A 277 -8.23 -0.52 -24.65
CA ASP A 277 -7.25 0.36 -23.99
C ASP A 277 -6.97 -0.10 -22.54
N TYR A 278 -8.02 -0.49 -21.82
CA TYR A 278 -7.86 -1.04 -20.47
C TYR A 278 -7.13 -2.37 -20.51
N TRP A 279 -7.46 -3.23 -21.49
CA TRP A 279 -6.76 -4.49 -21.69
C TRP A 279 -5.28 -4.27 -21.97
N SER A 280 -4.91 -3.43 -22.98
CA SER A 280 -3.50 -3.19 -23.32
C SER A 280 -2.70 -2.63 -22.14
N LEU A 281 -3.33 -1.85 -21.25
CA LEU A 281 -2.70 -1.34 -20.04
C LEU A 281 -2.47 -2.44 -18.99
N GLN A 282 -3.34 -3.44 -18.91
CA GLN A 282 -3.32 -4.45 -17.84
C GLN A 282 -2.77 -5.82 -18.30
N ASP A 283 -2.78 -6.11 -19.61
CA ASP A 283 -2.26 -7.36 -20.16
C ASP A 283 -0.76 -7.26 -20.38
N ARG A 284 0.01 -7.29 -19.29
CA ARG A 284 1.47 -7.16 -19.31
C ARG A 284 2.13 -8.51 -19.07
N ASN A 285 2.91 -8.97 -20.04
CA ASN A 285 3.41 -10.34 -20.13
C ASN A 285 4.93 -10.38 -20.39
N GLU A 286 5.65 -9.31 -20.10
CA GLU A 286 7.04 -9.13 -20.48
C GLU A 286 8.02 -9.93 -19.61
N VAL A 287 7.67 -10.16 -18.33
CA VAL A 287 8.57 -10.81 -17.36
C VAL A 287 7.80 -11.90 -16.59
N ARG A 288 8.43 -13.07 -16.46
CA ARG A 288 7.91 -14.13 -15.58
C ARG A 288 8.14 -13.74 -14.11
N ASP A 289 7.09 -13.79 -13.30
CA ASP A 289 7.13 -13.63 -11.85
C ASP A 289 6.29 -14.73 -11.20
N ASP A 290 6.95 -15.76 -10.71
CA ASP A 290 6.34 -16.93 -10.08
C ASP A 290 6.46 -16.91 -8.55
N THR A 291 6.80 -15.78 -7.95
CA THR A 291 6.97 -15.61 -6.49
C THR A 291 5.71 -16.04 -5.72
N MET A 292 4.52 -15.86 -6.31
CA MET A 292 3.24 -16.23 -5.71
C MET A 292 3.11 -17.74 -5.46
N LEU A 293 3.83 -18.58 -6.23
CA LEU A 293 3.78 -20.04 -6.08
C LEU A 293 4.29 -20.53 -4.72
N ARG A 294 5.04 -19.72 -3.98
CA ARG A 294 5.43 -20.02 -2.59
C ARG A 294 4.24 -20.31 -1.68
N TYR A 295 3.07 -19.78 -2.01
CA TYR A 295 1.83 -19.99 -1.23
C TYR A 295 1.01 -21.17 -1.71
N SER A 296 1.32 -21.79 -2.85
CA SER A 296 0.47 -22.81 -3.49
C SER A 296 0.08 -23.94 -2.53
N ALA A 297 1.04 -24.50 -1.80
CA ALA A 297 0.76 -25.62 -0.89
C ALA A 297 -0.13 -25.21 0.29
N VAL A 298 0.16 -24.08 0.96
CA VAL A 298 -0.62 -23.62 2.12
C VAL A 298 -1.99 -23.12 1.69
N ARG A 299 -2.07 -22.36 0.61
CA ARG A 299 -3.33 -21.89 0.03
C ARG A 299 -4.22 -23.07 -0.38
N LYS A 300 -3.65 -24.04 -1.11
CA LYS A 300 -4.40 -25.23 -1.52
C LYS A 300 -4.97 -25.97 -0.33
N ARG A 301 -4.19 -26.19 0.73
CA ARG A 301 -4.68 -26.84 1.93
C ARG A 301 -5.86 -26.09 2.54
N ILE A 302 -5.75 -24.76 2.70
CA ILE A 302 -6.84 -23.96 3.25
C ILE A 302 -8.05 -24.00 2.31
N PHE A 303 -7.86 -23.91 1.01
CA PHE A 303 -8.93 -23.99 0.02
C PHE A 303 -9.65 -25.35 0.08
N ASP A 304 -8.90 -26.45 0.13
CA ASP A 304 -9.47 -27.80 0.27
C ASP A 304 -10.24 -27.94 1.59
N ASP A 305 -9.71 -27.40 2.69
CA ASP A 305 -10.38 -27.37 4.00
C ASP A 305 -11.70 -26.58 3.95
N LEU A 306 -11.74 -25.43 3.26
CA LEU A 306 -12.98 -24.67 3.03
C LEU A 306 -14.02 -25.51 2.28
N LEU A 307 -13.60 -26.29 1.28
CA LEU A 307 -14.47 -27.15 0.49
C LEU A 307 -14.95 -28.40 1.23
N THR A 308 -14.42 -28.71 2.42
CA THR A 308 -15.01 -29.76 3.27
C THR A 308 -16.37 -29.35 3.84
N ASP A 309 -16.66 -28.04 3.94
CA ASP A 309 -18.01 -27.59 4.28
C ASP A 309 -18.96 -27.82 3.10
N PRO A 310 -20.04 -28.58 3.28
CA PRO A 310 -20.92 -28.95 2.16
C PRO A 310 -21.68 -27.77 1.56
N VAL A 311 -21.87 -26.70 2.32
CA VAL A 311 -22.55 -25.48 1.83
C VAL A 311 -21.61 -24.68 0.94
N LEU A 312 -20.37 -24.43 1.40
CA LEU A 312 -19.34 -23.74 0.59
C LEU A 312 -19.02 -24.52 -0.68
N ASN A 313 -18.88 -25.84 -0.57
CA ASN A 313 -18.63 -26.72 -1.71
C ASN A 313 -19.71 -26.52 -2.79
N ARG A 314 -20.99 -26.69 -2.40
CA ARG A 314 -22.11 -26.52 -3.32
C ARG A 314 -22.16 -25.10 -3.94
N LEU A 315 -21.99 -24.07 -3.12
CA LEU A 315 -22.05 -22.68 -3.59
C LEU A 315 -20.91 -22.35 -4.56
N HIS A 316 -19.70 -22.83 -4.25
CA HIS A 316 -18.54 -22.62 -5.10
C HIS A 316 -18.71 -23.25 -6.48
N PHE A 317 -19.08 -24.55 -6.53
CA PHE A 317 -19.27 -25.23 -7.81
C PHE A 317 -20.46 -24.66 -8.59
N ALA A 318 -21.54 -24.26 -7.92
CA ALA A 318 -22.64 -23.55 -8.56
C ALA A 318 -22.22 -22.19 -9.14
N ALA A 319 -21.31 -21.46 -8.51
CA ALA A 319 -20.77 -20.20 -9.04
C ALA A 319 -19.91 -20.45 -10.29
N LEU A 320 -19.08 -21.48 -10.28
CA LEU A 320 -18.28 -21.89 -11.46
C LEU A 320 -19.20 -22.27 -12.63
N GLU A 321 -20.20 -23.12 -12.40
CA GLU A 321 -21.16 -23.56 -13.42
C GLU A 321 -21.95 -22.37 -14.01
N ARG A 322 -22.36 -21.41 -13.18
CA ARG A 322 -23.02 -20.18 -13.65
C ARG A 322 -22.10 -19.34 -14.54
N ALA A 323 -20.83 -19.20 -14.17
CA ALA A 323 -19.84 -18.45 -14.96
C ALA A 323 -19.60 -19.15 -16.30
N GLU A 324 -19.47 -20.48 -16.32
CA GLU A 324 -19.28 -21.28 -17.52
C GLU A 324 -20.50 -21.26 -18.43
N ALA A 325 -21.72 -21.34 -17.89
CA ALA A 325 -22.95 -21.24 -18.66
C ALA A 325 -23.09 -19.86 -19.34
N ARG A 326 -22.84 -18.78 -18.60
CA ARG A 326 -22.83 -17.42 -19.17
C ARG A 326 -21.75 -17.26 -20.25
N LEU A 327 -20.58 -17.83 -20.04
CA LEU A 327 -19.51 -17.79 -21.03
C LEU A 327 -19.88 -18.58 -22.31
N ALA A 328 -20.48 -19.75 -22.16
CA ALA A 328 -20.92 -20.58 -23.28
C ALA A 328 -21.97 -19.86 -24.15
N GLU A 329 -22.96 -19.20 -23.51
CA GLU A 329 -23.93 -18.37 -24.20
C GLU A 329 -23.24 -17.23 -24.97
N PHE A 330 -22.27 -16.60 -24.35
CA PHE A 330 -21.58 -15.47 -24.97
C PHE A 330 -20.64 -15.90 -26.10
N LYS A 331 -19.94 -17.02 -25.99
CA LYS A 331 -19.01 -17.54 -27.02
C LYS A 331 -19.70 -17.76 -28.38
N GLY A 332 -21.01 -18.02 -28.40
CA GLY A 332 -21.80 -18.12 -29.62
C GLY A 332 -22.14 -16.79 -30.31
N SER A 333 -21.82 -15.64 -29.72
CA SER A 333 -22.20 -14.32 -30.20
C SER A 333 -21.11 -13.68 -31.06
N GLN A 334 -21.53 -12.84 -32.06
CA GLN A 334 -20.60 -11.99 -32.81
C GLN A 334 -19.83 -11.04 -31.91
N ALA A 335 -20.46 -10.53 -30.84
CA ALA A 335 -19.84 -9.61 -29.86
C ALA A 335 -18.64 -10.26 -29.16
N TYR A 336 -18.68 -11.58 -28.89
CA TYR A 336 -17.53 -12.28 -28.36
C TYR A 336 -16.39 -12.39 -29.37
N ALA A 337 -16.69 -12.71 -30.63
CA ALA A 337 -15.68 -12.80 -31.68
C ALA A 337 -14.96 -11.45 -31.89
N GLU A 338 -15.73 -10.36 -31.92
CA GLU A 338 -15.20 -8.99 -32.00
C GLU A 338 -14.35 -8.64 -30.77
N LEU A 339 -14.79 -9.02 -29.56
CA LEU A 339 -14.03 -8.83 -28.31
C LEU A 339 -12.70 -9.57 -28.38
N VAL A 340 -12.69 -10.86 -28.72
CA VAL A 340 -11.46 -11.67 -28.85
C VAL A 340 -10.48 -11.04 -29.82
N ALA A 341 -10.96 -10.66 -31.03
CA ALA A 341 -10.13 -10.02 -32.04
C ALA A 341 -9.52 -8.69 -31.51
N GLY A 342 -10.34 -7.85 -30.88
CA GLY A 342 -9.91 -6.59 -30.33
C GLY A 342 -8.90 -6.74 -29.19
N LEU A 343 -9.10 -7.70 -28.29
CA LEU A 343 -8.17 -7.96 -27.18
C LEU A 343 -6.84 -8.56 -27.66
N LYS A 344 -6.88 -9.48 -28.62
CA LYS A 344 -5.66 -10.02 -29.25
C LYS A 344 -4.84 -8.94 -29.95
N ALA A 345 -5.50 -8.02 -30.65
CA ALA A 345 -4.82 -6.87 -31.25
C ALA A 345 -4.23 -5.95 -30.18
N ALA A 346 -4.97 -5.70 -29.10
CA ALA A 346 -4.51 -4.87 -27.98
C ALA A 346 -3.31 -5.49 -27.23
N SER A 347 -3.21 -6.82 -27.16
CA SER A 347 -2.04 -7.52 -26.58
C SER A 347 -0.77 -7.35 -27.43
N GLN A 348 -0.89 -7.00 -28.70
CA GLN A 348 0.26 -6.76 -29.59
C GLN A 348 0.82 -5.32 -29.46
N VAL A 349 0.14 -4.43 -28.74
CA VAL A 349 0.62 -3.06 -28.54
C VAL A 349 1.91 -3.09 -27.72
N PRO A 350 3.04 -2.60 -28.27
CA PRO A 350 4.31 -2.55 -27.55
C PRO A 350 4.18 -1.81 -26.24
N ILE A 351 4.86 -2.28 -25.19
CA ILE A 351 4.79 -1.67 -23.84
C ILE A 351 5.14 -0.18 -23.85
N THR A 352 6.00 0.26 -24.77
CA THR A 352 6.39 1.67 -24.96
C THR A 352 5.26 2.54 -25.47
N GLU A 353 4.35 1.96 -26.26
CA GLU A 353 3.23 2.67 -26.89
C GLU A 353 1.94 2.65 -26.07
N VAL A 354 1.87 1.82 -25.03
CA VAL A 354 0.70 1.76 -24.14
C VAL A 354 0.44 3.13 -23.51
N VAL A 355 -0.77 3.66 -23.67
CA VAL A 355 -1.17 4.94 -23.12
C VAL A 355 -1.91 4.74 -21.81
N ALA A 356 -1.33 5.22 -20.71
CA ALA A 356 -2.06 5.37 -19.43
C ALA A 356 -2.83 6.69 -19.46
N LYS A 357 -4.14 6.67 -19.22
CA LYS A 357 -4.89 7.92 -19.01
C LYS A 357 -4.21 8.71 -17.88
N PRO A 358 -3.87 9.98 -18.09
CA PRO A 358 -3.32 10.79 -17.01
C PRO A 358 -4.31 10.79 -15.84
N PRO A 359 -3.82 10.81 -14.59
CA PRO A 359 -4.71 10.97 -13.44
C PRO A 359 -5.54 12.24 -13.64
N GLN A 360 -6.85 12.14 -13.45
CA GLN A 360 -7.70 13.33 -13.46
C GLN A 360 -7.09 14.36 -12.52
N ALA A 361 -6.78 15.55 -13.06
CA ALA A 361 -6.29 16.65 -12.26
C ALA A 361 -7.31 16.90 -11.14
N ARG A 362 -6.91 16.61 -9.91
CA ARG A 362 -7.64 17.11 -8.75
C ARG A 362 -7.40 18.61 -8.71
N ASP A 363 -8.40 19.33 -8.22
CA ASP A 363 -8.39 20.77 -8.05
C ASP A 363 -6.97 21.27 -7.66
N PRO A 364 -6.24 21.92 -8.59
CA PRO A 364 -4.85 22.33 -8.34
C PRO A 364 -4.73 23.29 -7.17
N GLU A 365 -5.75 24.13 -6.94
CA GLU A 365 -5.77 25.12 -5.86
C GLU A 365 -5.85 24.43 -4.49
N LYS A 366 -6.68 23.38 -4.35
CA LYS A 366 -6.75 22.61 -3.09
C LYS A 366 -5.44 21.85 -2.81
N ILE A 367 -4.78 21.37 -3.85
CA ILE A 367 -3.48 20.71 -3.69
C ILE A 367 -2.42 21.73 -3.30
N ALA A 368 -2.38 22.89 -3.97
CA ALA A 368 -1.44 23.97 -3.67
C ALA A 368 -1.65 24.50 -2.23
N ALA A 369 -2.90 24.73 -1.83
CA ALA A 369 -3.23 25.17 -0.48
C ALA A 369 -2.78 24.15 0.59
N LEU A 370 -3.02 22.85 0.38
CA LEU A 370 -2.56 21.81 1.30
C LEU A 370 -1.03 21.77 1.39
N MET A 371 -0.34 21.87 0.25
CA MET A 371 1.13 21.84 0.22
C MET A 371 1.74 23.05 0.89
N SER A 372 1.23 24.24 0.60
CA SER A 372 1.67 25.49 1.26
C SER A 372 1.46 25.45 2.77
N ARG A 373 0.37 24.80 3.23
CA ARG A 373 0.08 24.62 4.64
C ARG A 373 1.09 23.68 5.30
N VAL A 374 1.38 22.53 4.69
CA VAL A 374 2.37 21.56 5.16
C VAL A 374 3.78 22.17 5.19
N GLU A 375 4.17 22.89 4.13
CA GLU A 375 5.46 23.57 4.04
C GLU A 375 5.62 24.65 5.11
N ARG A 376 4.57 25.42 5.40
CA ARG A 376 4.58 26.43 6.46
C ARG A 376 4.83 25.81 7.82
N VAL A 377 4.06 24.74 8.19
CA VAL A 377 4.20 24.07 9.49
C VAL A 377 5.59 23.45 9.62
N SER A 378 6.08 22.76 8.58
CA SER A 378 7.43 22.21 8.57
C SER A 378 8.51 23.29 8.68
N GLY A 379 8.34 24.42 8.00
CA GLY A 379 9.27 25.53 8.07
C GLY A 379 9.29 26.23 9.44
N GLU A 380 8.15 26.37 10.09
CA GLU A 380 8.03 26.92 11.46
C GLU A 380 8.71 26.00 12.47
N LYS A 381 8.49 24.68 12.37
CA LYS A 381 9.13 23.68 13.22
C LYS A 381 10.66 23.68 13.08
N GLN A 382 11.18 23.66 11.85
CA GLN A 382 12.61 23.76 11.60
C GLN A 382 13.22 25.05 12.15
N ARG A 383 12.49 26.19 12.12
CA ARG A 383 12.95 27.46 12.73
C ARG A 383 12.98 27.37 14.24
N THR A 384 12.00 26.69 14.87
CA THR A 384 11.95 26.49 16.33
C THR A 384 13.09 25.58 16.78
N GLU A 385 13.26 24.42 16.16
CA GLU A 385 14.37 23.50 16.43
C GLU A 385 15.74 24.14 16.26
N ARG A 386 15.89 25.00 15.24
CA ARG A 386 17.12 25.76 15.03
C ARG A 386 17.35 26.80 16.12
N LYS A 387 16.29 27.47 16.60
CA LYS A 387 16.38 28.41 17.72
C LYS A 387 16.77 27.70 19.01
N GLU A 388 16.17 26.54 19.29
CA GLU A 388 16.48 25.71 20.46
C GLU A 388 17.93 25.21 20.42
N ARG A 389 18.40 24.67 19.29
CA ARG A 389 19.80 24.28 19.09
C ARG A 389 20.78 25.45 19.25
N LEU A 390 20.40 26.66 18.82
CA LEU A 390 21.22 27.87 18.99
C LEU A 390 21.22 28.36 20.45
N ALA A 391 20.11 28.15 21.18
CA ALA A 391 20.01 28.48 22.61
C ALA A 391 20.77 27.48 23.49
N GLU A 392 20.84 26.21 23.09
CA GLU A 392 21.58 25.15 23.80
C GLU A 392 23.06 25.09 23.38
N ALA A 393 23.46 25.82 22.33
CA ALA A 393 24.85 25.84 21.90
C ALA A 393 25.72 26.49 22.98
N PRO A 394 26.83 25.86 23.38
CA PRO A 394 27.75 26.48 24.33
C PRO A 394 28.22 27.83 23.78
N PRO A 395 28.46 28.85 24.65
CA PRO A 395 28.85 30.17 24.22
C PRO A 395 30.07 30.09 23.32
N ALA A 396 30.03 30.85 22.21
CA ALA A 396 31.09 30.85 21.22
C ALA A 396 32.45 31.10 21.92
N ARG A 397 33.36 30.16 21.79
CA ARG A 397 34.72 30.32 22.38
C ARG A 397 35.42 31.48 21.63
N PRO A 398 36.07 32.37 22.32
CA PRO A 398 36.81 33.47 21.71
C PRO A 398 37.93 32.91 20.80
N VAL A 399 37.98 33.38 19.58
CA VAL A 399 39.03 33.02 18.62
C VAL A 399 40.03 34.18 18.58
N LEU A 400 41.26 33.88 18.91
CA LEU A 400 42.36 34.79 18.86
C LEU A 400 43.17 34.58 17.58
N LEU A 401 43.36 35.67 16.85
CA LEU A 401 44.21 35.69 15.66
C LEU A 401 45.56 36.24 16.02
N LEU A 402 46.60 35.51 15.72
CA LEU A 402 47.99 35.92 15.91
C LEU A 402 48.63 36.22 14.59
N ALA A 403 49.31 37.35 14.53
CA ALA A 403 50.13 37.73 13.35
C ALA A 403 51.35 36.82 13.21
N ASN A 404 51.87 36.30 14.33
CA ASN A 404 52.98 35.38 14.37
C ASN A 404 52.73 34.23 15.39
N PRO A 405 52.91 32.96 15.01
CA PRO A 405 52.75 31.84 15.94
C PRO A 405 53.65 31.88 17.20
N SER A 406 54.78 32.55 17.14
CA SER A 406 55.72 32.73 18.29
C SER A 406 55.15 33.61 19.41
N ASP A 407 54.10 34.40 19.13
CA ASP A 407 53.51 35.29 20.12
C ASP A 407 52.43 34.63 20.98
N ARG A 408 52.20 33.34 20.77
CA ARG A 408 51.14 32.53 21.41
C ARG A 408 51.11 32.67 22.93
N ASP A 409 52.25 32.48 23.58
CA ASP A 409 52.33 32.43 25.04
C ASP A 409 52.17 33.85 25.65
N ALA A 410 52.69 34.85 25.02
CA ALA A 410 52.55 36.26 25.40
C ALA A 410 51.06 36.71 25.31
N VAL A 411 50.39 36.34 24.26
CA VAL A 411 48.94 36.68 24.05
C VAL A 411 48.09 35.90 25.04
N ALA A 412 48.42 34.63 25.34
CA ALA A 412 47.68 33.83 26.29
C ALA A 412 47.79 34.38 27.74
N MET A 413 49.00 34.87 28.08
CA MET A 413 49.25 35.55 29.39
C MET A 413 48.47 36.89 29.45
N ALA A 414 48.60 37.73 28.44
CA ALA A 414 47.87 39.03 28.40
C ALA A 414 46.37 38.87 28.42
N TRP A 415 45.84 37.84 27.75
CA TRP A 415 44.41 37.50 27.81
C TRP A 415 43.95 37.09 29.18
N HIS A 416 44.73 36.26 29.90
CA HIS A 416 44.47 35.84 31.25
C HIS A 416 44.46 37.03 32.23
N GLU A 417 45.46 37.92 32.10
CA GLU A 417 45.58 39.10 32.94
C GLU A 417 44.42 40.09 32.75
N ASN A 418 43.99 40.28 31.50
CA ASN A 418 42.93 41.27 31.21
C ASN A 418 41.50 40.74 31.41
N HIS A 419 41.27 39.44 31.30
CA HIS A 419 39.94 38.86 31.30
C HIS A 419 39.71 37.79 32.39
N GLY A 420 40.73 37.41 33.17
CA GLY A 420 40.63 36.36 34.19
C GLY A 420 40.37 34.95 33.65
N ILE A 421 40.47 34.78 32.35
CA ILE A 421 40.14 33.51 31.67
C ILE A 421 41.41 32.84 31.16
N ARG A 422 41.71 31.65 31.65
CA ARG A 422 42.78 30.78 31.09
C ARG A 422 42.36 30.28 29.74
N LEU A 423 43.14 30.60 28.68
CA LEU A 423 42.95 29.97 27.40
C LEU A 423 43.21 28.45 27.48
N PRO A 424 42.48 27.62 26.71
CA PRO A 424 42.74 26.19 26.67
C PRO A 424 44.18 25.87 26.31
N ALA A 425 44.70 24.75 26.81
CA ALA A 425 46.10 24.34 26.58
C ALA A 425 46.47 24.18 25.08
N ASP A 426 45.44 23.97 24.20
CA ASP A 426 45.58 23.95 22.74
C ASP A 426 44.62 24.96 22.08
N PRO A 427 44.89 26.25 22.21
CA PRO A 427 44.13 27.26 21.44
C PRO A 427 44.55 27.15 19.98
N ARG A 428 43.57 27.07 19.07
CA ARG A 428 43.84 27.11 17.63
C ARG A 428 44.15 28.56 17.22
N PHE A 429 45.41 28.79 16.86
CA PHE A 429 45.87 30.08 16.39
C PHE A 429 45.87 30.10 14.85
N PHE A 430 45.38 31.18 14.29
CA PHE A 430 45.38 31.39 12.84
C PHE A 430 46.40 32.44 12.46
N THR A 431 47.16 32.21 11.39
CA THR A 431 48.10 33.19 10.86
C THR A 431 47.41 34.27 10.03
N ALA A 432 48.09 35.39 9.80
CA ALA A 432 47.52 36.56 9.10
C ALA A 432 46.95 36.30 7.68
N THR A 433 47.35 35.19 7.05
CA THR A 433 46.77 34.73 5.76
C THR A 433 45.28 34.32 5.88
N GLY A 434 44.74 34.14 7.08
CA GLY A 434 43.32 33.87 7.30
C GLY A 434 42.44 35.13 7.42
N LEU A 435 43.07 36.31 7.58
CA LEU A 435 42.35 37.59 7.83
C LEU A 435 41.44 38.00 6.67
N ASP A 436 41.87 37.81 5.42
CA ASP A 436 41.08 38.11 4.24
C ASP A 436 39.80 37.27 4.12
N GLN A 437 39.80 36.08 4.67
CA GLN A 437 38.63 35.21 4.68
C GLN A 437 37.65 35.58 5.80
N ILE A 438 38.14 36.18 6.90
CA ILE A 438 37.32 36.63 8.02
C ILE A 438 36.59 37.96 7.63
N VAL A 439 37.27 38.86 6.99
CA VAL A 439 36.71 40.14 6.49
C VAL A 439 35.58 39.86 5.47
N ALA A 440 35.65 38.76 4.73
CA ALA A 440 34.60 38.37 3.78
C ALA A 440 33.39 37.69 4.42
N GLY A 441 33.28 37.54 5.75
CA GLY A 441 32.14 36.93 6.47
C GLY A 441 31.97 35.46 6.24
N LYS A 442 32.92 34.79 5.58
CA LYS A 442 32.85 33.33 5.29
C LYS A 442 33.45 32.48 6.39
N PHE A 443 34.29 33.04 7.25
CA PHE A 443 35.07 32.30 8.23
C PHE A 443 34.31 32.06 9.53
N GLU A 444 33.44 32.96 9.97
CA GLU A 444 32.62 32.77 11.18
C GLU A 444 31.70 31.50 11.13
N ARG A 445 31.20 31.18 9.93
CA ARG A 445 30.33 29.98 9.76
C ARG A 445 31.08 28.65 9.66
N SER A 446 32.36 28.70 9.30
CA SER A 446 33.20 27.52 9.18
C SER A 446 33.84 27.14 10.52
N LEU A 447 34.24 28.11 11.32
CA LEU A 447 34.86 27.90 12.64
C LEU A 447 33.86 27.43 13.69
N ALA A 448 32.61 27.89 13.64
CA ALA A 448 31.55 27.41 14.53
C ALA A 448 31.23 25.91 14.33
N ARG A 449 31.63 25.33 13.19
CA ARG A 449 31.43 23.90 12.87
C ARG A 449 32.61 22.99 13.17
N SER A 450 33.78 23.54 13.47
CA SER A 450 35.04 22.76 13.59
C SER A 450 35.66 22.76 14.99
N LEU A 451 34.99 23.34 15.97
CA LEU A 451 35.39 23.27 17.38
C LEU A 451 34.51 22.27 18.13
N PRO A 452 35.09 21.26 18.82
CA PRO A 452 34.30 20.30 19.59
C PRO A 452 33.59 20.95 20.80
#